data_e06fe49414ae21364e41ee94f6e65ddc
#
_entry.id   e06fe49414ae21364e41ee94f6e65ddc
#
_cell.length_a   1.000
_cell.length_b   1.000
_cell.length_c   1.000
_cell.angle_alpha   90.00
_cell.angle_beta   90.00
_cell.angle_gamma   90.00
#
_symmetry.space_group_name_H-M   'P 1'
#
loop_
_entity.id
_entity.type
_entity.pdbx_description
1 polymer ?
#
loop_
_entity_poly.entity_id
_entity_poly.type
_entity_poly.pdbx_seq_one_letter_code
_entity_poly.pdbx_strand_id
1 'polypeptide(L)'
;MKIKIKVISQKGICNANHKVGDEIIISENGVKGNICIHALYSILPKAFAMLYDAEFPWLKEGEKPKHACPDGKNPVIFELEKIE
;
A
#
# COMPACT_ATOMS: atom_id res chain seq x y z
N MET A 1 -5.36 -1.28 15.62
CA MET A 1 -5.75 -1.31 14.20
C MET A 1 -4.56 -1.00 13.32
N LYS A 2 -4.41 -1.75 12.28
CA LYS A 2 -3.25 -1.63 11.39
C LYS A 2 -3.69 -1.83 9.95
N ILE A 3 -2.92 -1.26 9.04
CA ILE A 3 -3.10 -1.52 7.60
C ILE A 3 -1.89 -2.28 7.12
N LYS A 4 -2.13 -3.47 6.58
CA LYS A 4 -1.08 -4.25 5.94
C LYS A 4 -1.03 -3.88 4.45
N ILE A 5 0.15 -3.54 3.98
CA ILE A 5 0.40 -3.19 2.60
C ILE A 5 1.30 -4.27 2.02
N LYS A 6 0.85 -4.91 0.96
CA LYS A 6 1.60 -6.01 0.35
C LYS A 6 1.90 -5.68 -1.11
N VAL A 7 3.13 -5.89 -1.51
CA VAL A 7 3.51 -5.75 -2.92
C VAL A 7 2.98 -6.95 -3.69
N ILE A 8 2.09 -6.71 -4.65
CA ILE A 8 1.48 -7.78 -5.44
C ILE A 8 1.95 -7.79 -6.90
N SER A 9 2.55 -6.70 -7.36
CA SER A 9 3.09 -6.63 -8.73
C SER A 9 4.21 -5.60 -8.76
N GLN A 10 5.20 -5.87 -9.59
CA GLN A 10 6.31 -4.94 -9.78
C GLN A 10 6.82 -5.13 -11.22
N LYS A 11 6.93 -4.04 -11.96
CA LYS A 11 7.42 -4.03 -13.34
C LYS A 11 8.63 -3.11 -13.43
N GLY A 12 9.59 -3.48 -14.28
CA GLY A 12 10.79 -2.67 -14.50
C GLY A 12 11.72 -2.70 -13.30
N ILE A 13 12.40 -1.58 -13.07
CA ILE A 13 13.41 -1.47 -12.02
C ILE A 13 12.87 -0.59 -10.91
N CYS A 14 12.75 -1.14 -9.71
CA CYS A 14 12.36 -0.39 -8.52
C CYS A 14 13.61 -0.03 -7.73
N ASN A 15 13.93 1.27 -7.63
CA ASN A 15 15.14 1.72 -6.94
C ASN A 15 15.10 1.42 -5.43
N ALA A 16 13.92 1.25 -4.85
CA ALA A 16 13.78 0.87 -3.46
C ALA A 16 13.82 -0.64 -3.25
N ASN A 17 13.99 -1.40 -4.32
CA ASN A 17 14.05 -2.86 -4.31
C ASN A 17 12.79 -3.53 -3.73
N HIS A 18 11.63 -2.96 -4.01
CA HIS A 18 10.39 -3.63 -3.65
C HIS A 18 10.25 -4.94 -4.44
N LYS A 19 9.84 -5.99 -3.75
CA LYS A 19 9.64 -7.31 -4.36
C LYS A 19 8.25 -7.81 -4.05
N VAL A 20 7.67 -8.54 -5.00
CA VAL A 20 6.37 -9.17 -4.79
C VAL A 20 6.42 -10.02 -3.52
N GLY A 21 5.45 -9.83 -2.65
CA GLY A 21 5.40 -10.50 -1.36
C GLY A 21 5.88 -9.66 -0.18
N ASP A 22 6.60 -8.56 -0.43
CA ASP A 22 7.02 -7.65 0.65
C ASP A 22 5.80 -7.09 1.35
N GLU A 23 5.89 -6.96 2.68
CA GLU A 23 4.81 -6.43 3.51
C GLU A 23 5.28 -5.24 4.32
N ILE A 24 4.41 -4.24 4.39
CA ILE A 24 4.62 -3.03 5.18
C ILE A 24 3.41 -2.89 6.10
N ILE A 25 3.62 -2.47 7.34
CA ILE A 25 2.55 -2.27 8.30
C ILE A 25 2.48 -0.79 8.67
N ILE A 26 1.32 -0.20 8.50
CA ILE A 26 1.04 1.17 8.93
C ILE A 26 0.07 1.13 10.10
N SER A 27 0.40 1.86 11.15
CA SER A 27 -0.45 2.01 12.32
C SER A 27 -0.45 3.47 12.73
N GLU A 28 -1.20 3.81 13.79
CA GLU A 28 -1.19 5.16 14.36
C GLU A 28 0.21 5.60 14.78
N ASN A 29 1.07 4.65 15.11
CA ASN A 29 2.40 4.92 15.63
C ASN A 29 3.47 4.98 14.54
N GLY A 30 3.11 4.77 13.29
CA GLY A 30 4.07 4.90 12.21
C GLY A 30 4.08 3.73 11.25
N VAL A 31 5.22 3.53 10.63
CA VAL A 31 5.38 2.57 9.53
C VAL A 31 6.47 1.58 9.88
N LYS A 32 6.21 0.29 9.65
CA LYS A 32 7.20 -0.77 9.77
C LYS A 32 7.35 -1.46 8.42
N GLY A 33 8.58 -1.67 8.00
CA GLY A 33 8.88 -2.31 6.74
C GLY A 33 9.59 -1.37 5.78
N ASN A 34 10.01 -1.91 4.65
CA ASN A 34 10.73 -1.14 3.65
C ASN A 34 9.75 -0.60 2.60
N ILE A 35 9.61 0.71 2.55
CA ILE A 35 8.80 1.36 1.52
C ILE A 35 9.51 2.65 1.11
N CYS A 36 9.58 2.89 -0.21
CA CYS A 36 10.22 4.12 -0.67
C CYS A 36 9.35 5.31 -0.27
N ILE A 37 10.02 6.43 -0.02
CA ILE A 37 9.34 7.63 0.49
C ILE A 37 8.29 8.16 -0.47
N HIS A 38 8.51 8.03 -1.77
CA HIS A 38 7.57 8.50 -2.79
C HIS A 38 6.28 7.66 -2.78
N ALA A 39 6.42 6.32 -2.71
CA ALA A 39 5.26 5.44 -2.60
C ALA A 39 4.53 5.68 -1.29
N LEU A 40 5.28 5.82 -0.20
CA LEU A 40 4.70 6.08 1.12
C LEU A 40 3.88 7.36 1.11
N TYR A 41 4.44 8.43 0.57
CA TYR A 41 3.74 9.71 0.49
C TYR A 41 2.39 9.56 -0.23
N SER A 42 2.40 8.85 -1.36
CA SER A 42 1.19 8.72 -2.18
C SER A 42 0.16 7.78 -1.56
N ILE A 43 0.58 6.77 -0.81
CA ILE A 43 -0.33 5.77 -0.24
C ILE A 43 -0.89 6.18 1.13
N LEU A 44 -0.23 7.10 1.82
CA LEU A 44 -0.63 7.49 3.17
C LEU A 44 -2.07 7.97 3.29
N PRO A 45 -2.59 8.83 2.40
CA PRO A 45 -4.00 9.25 2.52
C PRO A 45 -4.97 8.08 2.48
N LYS A 46 -4.73 7.11 1.61
CA LYS A 46 -5.59 5.93 1.51
C LYS A 46 -5.48 5.05 2.76
N ALA A 47 -4.25 4.80 3.21
CA ALA A 47 -4.03 4.00 4.41
C ALA A 47 -4.62 4.68 5.65
N PHE A 48 -4.44 5.99 5.76
CA PHE A 48 -5.00 6.76 6.87
C PHE A 48 -6.53 6.64 6.89
N ALA A 49 -7.15 6.82 5.73
CA ALA A 49 -8.62 6.69 5.64
C ALA A 49 -9.08 5.31 6.06
N MET A 50 -8.36 4.26 5.64
CA MET A 50 -8.71 2.89 6.00
C MET A 50 -8.55 2.60 7.49
N LEU A 51 -7.59 3.23 8.16
CA LEU A 51 -7.44 3.07 9.61
C LEU A 51 -8.71 3.50 10.33
N TYR A 52 -9.44 4.47 9.78
CA TYR A 52 -10.66 5.00 10.36
C TYR A 52 -11.91 4.52 9.62
N ASP A 53 -11.84 3.30 9.07
CA ASP A 53 -12.98 2.57 8.53
C ASP A 53 -13.60 3.17 7.26
N ALA A 54 -12.83 3.93 6.49
CA ALA A 54 -13.33 4.42 5.21
C ALA A 54 -13.65 3.25 4.27
N GLU A 55 -14.73 3.40 3.53
CA GLU A 55 -15.12 2.45 2.50
C GLU A 55 -15.04 3.15 1.15
N PHE A 56 -14.57 2.41 0.15
CA PHE A 56 -14.42 2.97 -1.18
C PHE A 56 -15.53 2.42 -2.08
N PRO A 57 -16.39 3.28 -2.63
CA PRO A 57 -17.60 2.81 -3.32
C PRO A 57 -17.32 2.05 -4.62
N TRP A 58 -16.11 2.17 -5.17
CA TRP A 58 -15.76 1.43 -6.39
C TRP A 58 -15.33 -0.01 -6.13
N LEU A 59 -15.14 -0.39 -4.86
CA LEU A 59 -14.74 -1.76 -4.52
C LEU A 59 -15.96 -2.65 -4.35
N LYS A 60 -15.82 -3.88 -4.80
CA LYS A 60 -16.82 -4.91 -4.56
C LYS A 60 -16.61 -5.49 -3.17
N GLU A 61 -17.66 -6.13 -2.64
CA GLU A 61 -17.58 -6.78 -1.34
C GLU A 61 -16.43 -7.79 -1.33
N GLY A 62 -15.57 -7.70 -0.31
CA GLY A 62 -14.41 -8.58 -0.16
C GLY A 62 -13.20 -8.19 -0.97
N GLU A 63 -13.33 -7.19 -1.84
CA GLU A 63 -12.21 -6.73 -2.65
C GLU A 63 -11.31 -5.81 -1.84
N LYS A 64 -10.00 -6.02 -1.94
CA LYS A 64 -9.03 -5.20 -1.22
C LYS A 64 -8.60 -4.00 -2.07
N PRO A 65 -8.47 -2.82 -1.47
CA PRO A 65 -7.97 -1.65 -2.20
C PRO A 65 -6.56 -1.87 -2.73
N LYS A 66 -6.28 -1.27 -3.88
CA LYS A 66 -4.96 -1.33 -4.48
C LYS A 66 -4.44 0.08 -4.72
N HIS A 67 -3.13 0.19 -4.80
CA HIS A 67 -2.47 1.47 -5.01
C HIS A 67 -1.20 1.27 -5.83
N ALA A 68 -1.03 2.08 -6.86
CA ALA A 68 0.18 2.05 -7.68
C ALA A 68 1.14 3.14 -7.19
N CYS A 69 2.44 2.82 -7.17
CA CYS A 69 3.43 3.85 -6.87
C CYS A 69 3.44 4.89 -8.01
N PRO A 70 3.93 6.12 -7.75
CA PRO A 70 3.88 7.19 -8.76
C PRO A 70 4.81 7.03 -9.96
N ASP A 71 5.64 5.99 -10.01
CA ASP A 71 6.54 5.76 -11.14
C ASP A 71 5.79 5.05 -12.26
N GLY A 72 5.40 5.79 -13.29
CA GLY A 72 4.65 5.24 -14.41
C GLY A 72 5.44 4.31 -15.32
N LYS A 73 6.78 4.34 -15.25
CA LYS A 73 7.62 3.44 -16.04
C LYS A 73 7.90 2.12 -15.32
N ASN A 74 8.04 2.19 -14.01
CA ASN A 74 8.42 1.02 -13.19
C ASN A 74 7.43 0.85 -12.05
N PRO A 75 6.14 0.65 -12.36
CA PRO A 75 5.12 0.66 -11.32
C PRO A 75 5.23 -0.53 -10.37
N VAL A 76 5.02 -0.24 -9.10
CA VAL A 76 4.81 -1.23 -8.06
C VAL A 76 3.35 -1.12 -7.63
N ILE A 77 2.65 -2.24 -7.60
CA ILE A 77 1.26 -2.28 -7.18
C ILE A 77 1.19 -2.86 -5.78
N PHE A 78 0.53 -2.13 -4.91
CA PHE A 78 0.32 -2.53 -3.52
C PHE A 78 -1.14 -2.92 -3.31
N GLU A 79 -1.36 -3.87 -2.43
CA GLU A 79 -2.69 -4.25 -1.96
C GLU A 79 -2.77 -3.90 -0.48
N LEU A 80 -3.85 -3.25 -0.07
CA LEU A 80 -4.03 -2.81 1.30
C LEU A 80 -5.10 -3.64 1.99
N GLU A 81 -4.85 -3.96 3.27
CA GLU A 81 -5.80 -4.73 4.06
C GLU A 81 -5.79 -4.22 5.49
N LYS A 82 -6.98 -3.95 6.04
CA LYS A 82 -7.08 -3.60 7.45
C LYS A 82 -6.98 -4.86 8.28
N ILE A 83 -6.09 -4.84 9.27
CA ILE A 83 -5.88 -5.96 10.19
C ILE A 83 -5.95 -5.46 11.64
N GLU A 84 -6.11 -6.39 12.55
CA GLU A 84 -6.18 -6.09 13.97
C GLU A 84 -4.84 -5.61 14.56
#